data_8b26443696bdf39a51b23a9e7c1df1f8
#
_entry.id   8b26443696bdf39a51b23a9e7c1df1f8
#
_cell.length_a   1.000
_cell.length_b   1.000
_cell.length_c   1.000
_cell.angle_alpha   90.00
_cell.angle_beta   90.00
_cell.angle_gamma   90.00
#
_symmetry.space_group_name_H-M   'P 1'
#
loop_
_entity.id
_entity.type
_entity.pdbx_description
1 polymer ?
#
loop_
_entity_poly.entity_id
_entity_poly.type
_entity_poly.pdbx_seq_one_letter_code
_entity_poly.pdbx_strand_id
1 'polypeptide(L)'
;KRQVHCFTVPGPCCDNGTAMTNAYILTLSCPDRLGLVHAVSGFLLEHGGNIEEAAQYNDHATGLFFMRVQFACDQHDHPTLKARLTSFAEPYNMHWSLHATAAPMKTVLMVSKEGHCLNDLLFRWKSGLLPIDIRAIISNHRDFYQLAASYNVPFHHIPMTGSTKAQAEAKQFEIIEGEGAELVVLARYMQILSLDLCQKLAGRAINIHHSFLP
;
A
#
# COMPACT_ATOMS: atom_id res chain seq x y z
N LYS A 1 -46.58 -5.73 6.54
CA LYS A 1 -45.60 -4.99 7.39
C LYS A 1 -44.37 -5.86 7.50
N ARG A 2 -43.34 -5.58 6.71
CA ARG A 2 -42.01 -6.23 6.82
C ARG A 2 -41.18 -5.41 7.79
N GLN A 3 -40.75 -6.02 8.88
CA GLN A 3 -39.87 -5.46 9.88
C GLN A 3 -38.45 -5.48 9.34
N VAL A 4 -37.88 -4.30 9.10
CA VAL A 4 -36.47 -4.15 8.72
C VAL A 4 -35.65 -4.18 10.01
N HIS A 5 -34.88 -5.24 10.20
CA HIS A 5 -33.89 -5.28 11.30
C HIS A 5 -32.68 -4.46 10.86
N CYS A 6 -32.53 -3.32 11.51
CA CYS A 6 -31.34 -2.49 11.39
C CYS A 6 -30.24 -3.16 12.23
N PHE A 7 -29.21 -3.73 11.57
CA PHE A 7 -27.99 -4.15 12.23
C PHE A 7 -27.20 -2.89 12.59
N THR A 8 -27.25 -2.47 13.83
CA THR A 8 -26.30 -1.51 14.39
C THR A 8 -24.97 -2.20 14.54
N VAL A 9 -23.99 -1.78 13.73
CA VAL A 9 -22.58 -2.11 13.94
C VAL A 9 -22.15 -1.39 15.22
N PRO A 10 -21.63 -2.07 16.26
CA PRO A 10 -21.11 -1.38 17.43
C PRO A 10 -19.94 -0.51 17.00
N GLY A 11 -20.04 0.80 17.27
CA GLY A 11 -18.90 1.71 17.16
C GLY A 11 -17.79 1.29 18.12
N PRO A 12 -16.53 1.69 17.87
CA PRO A 12 -15.44 1.35 18.75
C PRO A 12 -15.71 1.93 20.14
N CYS A 13 -15.94 1.06 21.12
CA CYS A 13 -15.90 1.42 22.53
C CYS A 13 -14.49 1.92 22.84
N CYS A 14 -14.41 3.17 23.32
CA CYS A 14 -13.22 3.70 23.95
C CYS A 14 -13.01 2.96 25.28
N ASP A 15 -12.26 1.87 25.27
CA ASP A 15 -11.77 1.23 26.46
C ASP A 15 -10.31 1.60 26.71
N ASN A 16 -10.12 2.06 27.94
CA ASN A 16 -8.85 2.49 28.52
C ASN A 16 -7.80 1.37 28.48
N GLY A 17 -6.60 1.69 27.98
CA GLY A 17 -5.38 0.97 28.33
C GLY A 17 -5.08 -0.28 27.51
N THR A 18 -5.38 -0.31 26.22
CA THR A 18 -4.92 -1.38 25.33
C THR A 18 -3.44 -1.14 24.99
N ALA A 19 -2.58 -2.04 25.46
CA ALA A 19 -1.24 -2.21 24.92
C ALA A 19 -1.34 -2.23 23.39
N MET A 20 -0.50 -1.44 22.71
CA MET A 20 -0.50 -1.39 21.23
C MET A 20 -0.17 -2.77 20.70
N THR A 21 -1.16 -3.51 20.26
CA THR A 21 -0.99 -4.80 19.61
C THR A 21 -0.22 -4.59 18.32
N ASN A 22 0.96 -5.20 18.20
CA ASN A 22 1.72 -5.12 16.97
C ASN A 22 1.00 -5.92 15.89
N ALA A 23 0.47 -5.23 14.90
CA ALA A 23 -0.18 -5.86 13.75
C ALA A 23 0.76 -5.86 12.53
N TYR A 24 0.73 -6.96 11.79
CA TYR A 24 1.62 -7.21 10.66
C TYR A 24 0.83 -7.68 9.44
N ILE A 25 1.35 -7.40 8.26
CA ILE A 25 0.88 -7.94 6.99
C ILE A 25 2.00 -8.79 6.40
N LEU A 26 1.72 -10.08 6.23
CA LEU A 26 2.54 -11.02 5.50
C LEU A 26 1.94 -11.20 4.11
N THR A 27 2.74 -10.99 3.07
CA THR A 27 2.44 -11.40 1.70
C THR A 27 3.44 -12.45 1.26
N LEU A 28 2.97 -13.47 0.56
CA LEU A 28 3.84 -14.52 0.05
C LEU A 28 3.37 -15.07 -1.29
N SER A 29 4.32 -15.61 -2.05
CA SER A 29 4.05 -16.43 -3.23
C SER A 29 5.04 -17.59 -3.30
N CYS A 30 4.58 -18.75 -3.76
CA CYS A 30 5.40 -19.94 -3.93
C CYS A 30 4.77 -20.90 -4.95
N PRO A 31 5.49 -21.94 -5.43
CA PRO A 31 4.88 -23.03 -6.18
C PRO A 31 3.72 -23.65 -5.41
N ASP A 32 2.57 -23.85 -6.07
CA ASP A 32 1.37 -24.39 -5.43
C ASP A 32 1.57 -25.86 -5.02
N ARG A 33 1.16 -26.18 -3.79
CA ARG A 33 1.15 -27.53 -3.24
C ARG A 33 0.18 -27.67 -2.08
N LEU A 34 -0.20 -28.91 -1.78
CA LEU A 34 -1.08 -29.21 -0.65
C LEU A 34 -0.48 -28.74 0.69
N GLY A 35 -1.34 -28.18 1.55
CA GLY A 35 -1.00 -27.84 2.93
C GLY A 35 -0.37 -26.47 3.15
N LEU A 36 -0.22 -25.62 2.12
CA LEU A 36 0.40 -24.28 2.27
C LEU A 36 -0.32 -23.41 3.30
N VAL A 37 -1.65 -23.34 3.24
CA VAL A 37 -2.46 -22.56 4.20
C VAL A 37 -2.26 -23.08 5.62
N HIS A 38 -2.28 -24.41 5.80
CA HIS A 38 -2.02 -25.02 7.11
C HIS A 38 -0.61 -24.70 7.61
N ALA A 39 0.41 -24.79 6.75
CA ALA A 39 1.79 -24.49 7.13
C ALA A 39 1.94 -23.00 7.57
N VAL A 40 1.36 -22.06 6.82
CA VAL A 40 1.42 -20.64 7.16
C VAL A 40 0.64 -20.34 8.44
N SER A 41 -0.59 -20.87 8.59
CA SER A 41 -1.38 -20.65 9.81
C SER A 41 -0.75 -21.33 11.03
N GLY A 42 -0.17 -22.50 10.87
CA GLY A 42 0.59 -23.20 11.94
C GLY A 42 1.81 -22.39 12.38
N PHE A 43 2.60 -21.90 11.42
CA PHE A 43 3.72 -21.02 11.72
C PHE A 43 3.30 -19.77 12.52
N LEU A 44 2.22 -19.11 12.09
CA LEU A 44 1.73 -17.91 12.82
C LEU A 44 1.26 -18.27 14.24
N LEU A 45 0.52 -19.37 14.40
CA LEU A 45 0.06 -19.84 15.70
C LEU A 45 1.21 -20.16 16.66
N GLU A 46 2.24 -20.88 16.18
CA GLU A 46 3.43 -21.24 16.96
C GLU A 46 4.22 -20.00 17.44
N HIS A 47 4.07 -18.85 16.74
CA HIS A 47 4.72 -17.60 17.07
C HIS A 47 3.78 -16.59 17.70
N GLY A 48 2.62 -17.03 18.22
CA GLY A 48 1.67 -16.18 18.92
C GLY A 48 0.93 -15.18 18.02
N GLY A 49 0.89 -15.47 16.71
CA GLY A 49 0.15 -14.66 15.73
C GLY A 49 -1.33 -15.02 15.71
N ASN A 50 -2.18 -14.02 15.90
CA ASN A 50 -3.64 -14.13 15.73
C ASN A 50 -4.04 -13.56 14.37
N ILE A 51 -4.55 -14.41 13.47
CA ILE A 51 -4.98 -14.01 12.12
C ILE A 51 -6.27 -13.21 12.21
N GLU A 52 -6.26 -11.99 11.66
CA GLU A 52 -7.41 -11.08 11.58
C GLU A 52 -8.06 -11.11 10.20
N GLU A 53 -7.23 -11.19 9.14
CA GLU A 53 -7.68 -11.25 7.76
C GLU A 53 -6.76 -12.16 6.97
N ALA A 54 -7.32 -13.02 6.10
CA ALA A 54 -6.54 -13.84 5.18
C ALA A 54 -7.21 -13.85 3.81
N ALA A 55 -6.40 -13.69 2.76
CA ALA A 55 -6.81 -13.83 1.38
C ALA A 55 -5.78 -14.67 0.64
N GLN A 56 -6.26 -15.54 -0.25
CA GLN A 56 -5.39 -16.41 -1.04
C GLN A 56 -5.89 -16.52 -2.48
N TYR A 57 -4.97 -16.81 -3.37
CA TYR A 57 -5.24 -17.00 -4.78
C TYR A 57 -4.30 -18.07 -5.37
N ASN A 58 -4.87 -19.00 -6.12
CA ASN A 58 -4.13 -19.98 -6.90
C ASN A 58 -4.14 -19.59 -8.36
N ASP A 59 -2.99 -19.30 -8.92
CA ASP A 59 -2.86 -19.04 -10.35
C ASP A 59 -2.58 -20.34 -11.09
N HIS A 60 -3.62 -20.91 -11.67
CA HIS A 60 -3.53 -22.17 -12.43
C HIS A 60 -2.68 -22.05 -13.72
N ALA A 61 -2.50 -20.83 -14.26
CA ALA A 61 -1.71 -20.61 -15.46
C ALA A 61 -0.21 -20.67 -15.18
N THR A 62 0.23 -20.17 -14.03
CA THR A 62 1.64 -20.16 -13.61
C THR A 62 1.98 -21.26 -12.61
N GLY A 63 0.99 -21.92 -12.03
CA GLY A 63 1.19 -22.91 -10.94
C GLY A 63 1.68 -22.27 -9.64
N LEU A 64 1.41 -20.97 -9.44
CA LEU A 64 1.80 -20.25 -8.25
C LEU A 64 0.62 -20.06 -7.29
N PHE A 65 0.93 -20.21 -6.01
CA PHE A 65 0.06 -19.84 -4.89
C PHE A 65 0.47 -18.46 -4.35
N PHE A 66 -0.53 -17.62 -4.07
CA PHE A 66 -0.38 -16.32 -3.46
C PHE A 66 -1.21 -16.25 -2.19
N MET A 67 -0.66 -15.64 -1.13
CA MET A 67 -1.41 -15.42 0.10
C MET A 67 -1.02 -14.09 0.73
N ARG A 68 -2.03 -13.40 1.27
CA ARG A 68 -1.90 -12.22 2.12
C ARG A 68 -2.57 -12.52 3.45
N VAL A 69 -1.86 -12.33 4.54
CA VAL A 69 -2.38 -12.50 5.90
C VAL A 69 -2.09 -11.26 6.71
N GLN A 70 -3.12 -10.70 7.33
CA GLN A 70 -2.99 -9.69 8.38
C GLN A 70 -3.17 -10.39 9.72
N PHE A 71 -2.24 -10.14 10.65
CA PHE A 71 -2.26 -10.79 11.95
C PHE A 71 -1.69 -9.88 13.04
N ALA A 72 -2.19 -10.05 14.25
CA ALA A 72 -1.67 -9.43 15.46
C ALA A 72 -0.66 -10.36 16.13
N CYS A 73 0.46 -9.83 16.62
CA CYS A 73 1.47 -10.61 17.37
C CYS A 73 2.20 -9.71 18.35
N ASP A 74 2.02 -10.01 19.64
CA ASP A 74 2.69 -9.28 20.73
C ASP A 74 3.91 -10.01 21.28
N GLN A 75 4.09 -11.28 20.92
CA GLN A 75 5.17 -12.12 21.44
C GLN A 75 6.52 -11.83 20.77
N HIS A 76 6.51 -11.31 19.53
CA HIS A 76 7.70 -11.08 18.76
C HIS A 76 7.66 -9.72 18.05
N ASP A 77 8.80 -9.07 18.00
CA ASP A 77 9.01 -7.86 17.19
C ASP A 77 9.21 -8.20 15.70
N HIS A 78 9.13 -7.17 14.85
CA HIS A 78 9.28 -7.32 13.41
C HIS A 78 10.61 -7.99 12.97
N PRO A 79 11.80 -7.63 13.53
CA PRO A 79 13.06 -8.31 13.18
C PRO A 79 13.07 -9.80 13.52
N THR A 80 12.54 -10.16 14.66
CA THR A 80 12.46 -11.57 15.12
C THR A 80 11.53 -12.38 14.22
N LEU A 81 10.34 -11.87 13.93
CA LEU A 81 9.40 -12.52 13.00
C LEU A 81 10.03 -12.68 11.61
N LYS A 82 10.73 -11.67 11.12
CA LYS A 82 11.42 -11.72 9.84
C LYS A 82 12.49 -12.81 9.78
N ALA A 83 13.28 -12.94 10.82
CA ALA A 83 14.31 -13.99 10.90
C ALA A 83 13.69 -15.41 10.89
N ARG A 84 12.59 -15.60 11.65
CA ARG A 84 11.87 -16.89 11.71
C ARG A 84 11.18 -17.22 10.39
N LEU A 85 10.56 -16.22 9.73
CA LEU A 85 9.96 -16.37 8.41
C LEU A 85 11.00 -16.80 7.36
N THR A 86 12.23 -16.30 7.43
CA THR A 86 13.30 -16.68 6.50
C THR A 86 13.52 -18.20 6.54
N SER A 87 13.69 -18.78 7.73
CA SER A 87 13.89 -20.22 7.90
C SER A 87 12.64 -21.04 7.55
N PHE A 88 11.45 -20.51 7.84
CA PHE A 88 10.19 -21.16 7.49
C PHE A 88 9.95 -21.18 5.98
N ALA A 89 10.26 -20.11 5.27
CA ALA A 89 9.97 -19.93 3.85
C ALA A 89 10.88 -20.76 2.93
N GLU A 90 12.10 -21.05 3.35
CA GLU A 90 13.14 -21.73 2.55
C GLU A 90 12.69 -23.08 1.96
N PRO A 91 12.13 -24.05 2.74
CA PRO A 91 11.70 -25.36 2.21
C PRO A 91 10.53 -25.26 1.22
N TYR A 92 9.86 -24.12 1.17
CA TYR A 92 8.72 -23.85 0.30
C TYR A 92 9.07 -23.05 -0.94
N ASN A 93 10.33 -22.58 -1.06
CA ASN A 93 10.73 -21.59 -2.09
C ASN A 93 9.80 -20.39 -2.10
N MET A 94 9.45 -19.88 -0.91
CA MET A 94 8.53 -18.73 -0.79
C MET A 94 9.27 -17.43 -1.04
N HIS A 95 8.72 -16.62 -1.93
CA HIS A 95 8.99 -15.18 -1.96
C HIS A 95 7.99 -14.49 -1.03
N TRP A 96 8.46 -13.73 -0.06
CA TRP A 96 7.60 -13.15 0.96
C TRP A 96 8.05 -11.74 1.37
N SER A 97 7.12 -10.97 1.91
CA SER A 97 7.41 -9.72 2.60
C SER A 97 6.57 -9.59 3.87
N LEU A 98 7.14 -8.99 4.90
CA LEU A 98 6.48 -8.72 6.18
C LEU A 98 6.53 -7.22 6.45
N HIS A 99 5.39 -6.61 6.69
CA HIS A 99 5.24 -5.19 7.00
C HIS A 99 4.51 -5.01 8.33
N ALA A 100 5.01 -4.10 9.18
CA ALA A 100 4.28 -3.67 10.36
C ALA A 100 3.19 -2.66 9.94
N THR A 101 1.96 -2.85 10.41
CA THR A 101 0.84 -1.95 10.07
C THR A 101 0.89 -0.62 10.82
N ALA A 102 1.67 -0.54 11.90
CA ALA A 102 1.79 0.66 12.73
C ALA A 102 2.52 1.83 12.04
N ALA A 103 3.28 1.57 10.98
CA ALA A 103 3.94 2.63 10.22
C ALA A 103 3.17 2.87 8.91
N PRO A 104 2.44 3.99 8.78
CA PRO A 104 1.76 4.31 7.53
C PRO A 104 2.77 4.48 6.39
N MET A 105 2.47 3.85 5.25
CA MET A 105 3.35 3.83 4.07
C MET A 105 3.53 5.25 3.52
N LYS A 106 4.77 5.72 3.44
CA LYS A 106 5.11 7.03 2.88
C LYS A 106 4.75 7.07 1.40
N THR A 107 3.86 7.97 1.04
CA THR A 107 3.23 7.99 -0.28
C THR A 107 3.38 9.36 -0.93
N VAL A 108 3.76 9.37 -2.21
CA VAL A 108 3.69 10.56 -3.07
C VAL A 108 2.54 10.40 -4.05
N LEU A 109 1.72 11.44 -4.18
CA LEU A 109 0.61 11.48 -5.14
C LEU A 109 1.02 12.31 -6.36
N MET A 110 0.79 11.78 -7.55
CA MET A 110 1.01 12.50 -8.82
C MET A 110 -0.33 12.75 -9.51
N VAL A 111 -0.57 13.98 -9.95
CA VAL A 111 -1.84 14.39 -10.56
C VAL A 111 -1.62 15.33 -11.74
N SER A 112 -2.52 15.32 -12.73
CA SER A 112 -2.60 16.34 -13.79
C SER A 112 -3.78 17.28 -13.56
N LYS A 113 -4.67 17.49 -14.53
CA LYS A 113 -5.81 18.41 -14.44
C LYS A 113 -7.05 17.83 -13.77
N GLU A 114 -7.19 16.52 -13.76
CA GLU A 114 -8.39 15.84 -13.25
C GLU A 114 -8.22 15.48 -11.77
N GLY A 115 -8.86 16.23 -10.89
CA GLY A 115 -8.59 16.16 -9.44
C GLY A 115 -9.49 15.24 -8.63
N HIS A 116 -10.50 14.58 -9.22
CA HIS A 116 -11.45 13.78 -8.46
C HIS A 116 -10.78 12.63 -7.67
N CYS A 117 -9.80 11.93 -8.27
CA CYS A 117 -9.04 10.89 -7.58
C CYS A 117 -8.17 11.46 -6.46
N LEU A 118 -7.49 12.59 -6.71
CA LEU A 118 -6.69 13.27 -5.69
C LEU A 118 -7.56 13.68 -4.50
N ASN A 119 -8.73 14.26 -4.76
CA ASN A 119 -9.65 14.71 -3.72
C ASN A 119 -10.17 13.53 -2.86
N ASP A 120 -10.55 12.41 -3.49
CA ASP A 120 -10.99 11.20 -2.78
C ASP A 120 -9.87 10.62 -1.91
N LEU A 121 -8.64 10.52 -2.43
CA LEU A 121 -7.49 10.04 -1.66
C LEU A 121 -7.19 10.93 -0.45
N LEU A 122 -7.17 12.25 -0.63
CA LEU A 122 -6.94 13.21 0.45
C LEU A 122 -8.04 13.15 1.51
N PHE A 123 -9.31 13.03 1.09
CA PHE A 123 -10.44 12.89 2.00
C PHE A 123 -10.33 11.60 2.83
N ARG A 124 -10.09 10.46 2.19
CA ARG A 124 -9.94 9.15 2.87
C ARG A 124 -8.75 9.14 3.82
N TRP A 125 -7.63 9.72 3.41
CA TRP A 125 -6.47 9.87 4.28
C TRP A 125 -6.78 10.71 5.52
N LYS A 126 -7.38 11.88 5.34
CA LYS A 126 -7.72 12.77 6.45
C LYS A 126 -8.77 12.18 7.39
N SER A 127 -9.67 11.36 6.87
CA SER A 127 -10.70 10.65 7.65
C SER A 127 -10.20 9.37 8.32
N GLY A 128 -8.91 9.02 8.18
CA GLY A 128 -8.34 7.79 8.74
C GLY A 128 -8.75 6.49 8.03
N LEU A 129 -9.48 6.59 6.90
CA LEU A 129 -9.91 5.44 6.10
C LEU A 129 -8.79 4.86 5.23
N LEU A 130 -7.72 5.63 5.01
CA LEU A 130 -6.56 5.25 4.21
C LEU A 130 -5.30 5.40 5.06
N PRO A 131 -4.71 4.31 5.57
CA PRO A 131 -3.58 4.34 6.49
C PRO A 131 -2.24 4.52 5.75
N ILE A 132 -2.06 5.69 5.12
CA ILE A 132 -0.83 6.11 4.44
C ILE A 132 -0.32 7.42 5.05
N ASP A 133 0.94 7.76 4.77
CA ASP A 133 1.54 9.06 5.09
C ASP A 133 1.80 9.82 3.77
N ILE A 134 0.93 10.77 3.42
CA ILE A 134 1.09 11.54 2.18
C ILE A 134 2.18 12.58 2.39
N ARG A 135 3.35 12.35 1.78
CA ARG A 135 4.55 13.17 1.91
C ARG A 135 4.54 14.38 0.99
N ALA A 136 4.07 14.19 -0.25
CA ALA A 136 4.02 15.27 -1.24
C ALA A 136 2.99 14.99 -2.32
N ILE A 137 2.57 16.05 -2.99
CA ILE A 137 1.80 16.01 -4.24
C ILE A 137 2.67 16.63 -5.35
N ILE A 138 2.84 15.91 -6.44
CA ILE A 138 3.54 16.37 -7.64
C ILE A 138 2.53 16.57 -8.77
N SER A 139 2.58 17.72 -9.43
CA SER A 139 1.69 18.00 -10.57
C SER A 139 2.41 18.76 -11.67
N ASN A 140 2.04 18.49 -12.92
CA ASN A 140 2.44 19.28 -14.07
C ASN A 140 1.56 20.52 -14.30
N HIS A 141 0.55 20.74 -13.43
CA HIS A 141 -0.35 21.89 -13.40
C HIS A 141 -0.45 22.48 -11.98
N ARG A 142 -0.89 23.73 -11.86
CA ARG A 142 -1.02 24.41 -10.54
C ARG A 142 -2.40 24.32 -9.91
N ASP A 143 -3.36 23.70 -10.59
CA ASP A 143 -4.78 23.70 -10.26
C ASP A 143 -5.06 23.23 -8.81
N PHE A 144 -4.26 22.30 -8.28
CA PHE A 144 -4.50 21.71 -6.96
C PHE A 144 -3.59 22.23 -5.85
N TYR A 145 -2.89 23.34 -6.07
CA TYR A 145 -2.05 23.94 -5.04
C TYR A 145 -2.84 24.30 -3.77
N GLN A 146 -4.00 24.96 -3.92
CA GLN A 146 -4.83 25.35 -2.78
C GLN A 146 -5.44 24.11 -2.08
N LEU A 147 -5.82 23.11 -2.83
CA LEU A 147 -6.31 21.86 -2.26
C LEU A 147 -5.21 21.17 -1.42
N ALA A 148 -4.01 21.04 -1.93
CA ALA A 148 -2.87 20.47 -1.20
C ALA A 148 -2.58 21.27 0.09
N ALA A 149 -2.58 22.60 0.00
CA ALA A 149 -2.38 23.50 1.14
C ALA A 149 -3.46 23.33 2.23
N SER A 150 -4.74 23.09 1.86
CA SER A 150 -5.83 22.85 2.81
C SER A 150 -5.66 21.56 3.62
N TYR A 151 -4.89 20.62 3.10
CA TYR A 151 -4.52 19.38 3.78
C TYR A 151 -3.14 19.40 4.44
N ASN A 152 -2.43 20.56 4.37
CA ASN A 152 -1.04 20.74 4.82
C ASN A 152 -0.06 19.76 4.15
N VAL A 153 -0.26 19.45 2.87
CA VAL A 153 0.62 18.56 2.08
C VAL A 153 1.50 19.41 1.17
N PRO A 154 2.82 19.20 1.13
CA PRO A 154 3.73 19.86 0.18
C PRO A 154 3.29 19.65 -1.27
N PHE A 155 3.31 20.71 -2.07
CA PHE A 155 2.90 20.66 -3.47
C PHE A 155 4.04 21.11 -4.39
N HIS A 156 4.43 20.24 -5.30
CA HIS A 156 5.49 20.49 -6.27
C HIS A 156 4.92 20.64 -7.67
N HIS A 157 4.99 21.85 -8.22
CA HIS A 157 4.63 22.13 -9.60
C HIS A 157 5.83 21.88 -10.50
N ILE A 158 5.77 20.85 -11.34
CA ILE A 158 6.80 20.48 -12.31
C ILE A 158 6.17 20.46 -13.70
N PRO A 159 6.19 21.59 -14.43
CA PRO A 159 5.63 21.67 -15.77
C PRO A 159 6.42 20.74 -16.71
N MET A 160 5.71 20.08 -17.61
CA MET A 160 6.29 19.13 -18.54
C MET A 160 5.88 19.42 -19.97
N THR A 161 6.86 19.46 -20.85
CA THR A 161 6.71 19.51 -22.32
C THR A 161 7.51 18.37 -22.95
N GLY A 162 7.34 18.12 -24.22
CA GLY A 162 8.12 17.07 -24.89
C GLY A 162 9.64 17.26 -24.78
N SER A 163 10.13 18.50 -24.83
CA SER A 163 11.56 18.82 -24.71
C SER A 163 12.10 18.83 -23.28
N THR A 164 11.24 19.01 -22.26
CA THR A 164 11.66 19.06 -20.85
C THR A 164 11.36 17.81 -20.08
N LYS A 165 10.79 16.78 -20.72
CA LYS A 165 10.31 15.56 -20.08
C LYS A 165 11.37 14.87 -19.22
N ALA A 166 12.57 14.63 -19.77
CA ALA A 166 13.64 13.95 -19.04
C ALA A 166 14.07 14.72 -17.78
N GLN A 167 14.19 16.04 -17.86
CA GLN A 167 14.54 16.88 -16.71
C GLN A 167 13.41 16.92 -15.68
N ALA A 168 12.16 16.98 -16.13
CA ALA A 168 10.99 16.97 -15.26
C ALA A 168 10.89 15.65 -14.50
N GLU A 169 11.07 14.52 -15.18
CA GLU A 169 11.06 13.19 -14.56
C GLU A 169 12.22 12.98 -13.56
N ALA A 170 13.42 13.48 -13.90
CA ALA A 170 14.55 13.45 -12.96
C ALA A 170 14.23 14.21 -11.68
N LYS A 171 13.64 15.40 -11.78
CA LYS A 171 13.22 16.20 -10.63
C LYS A 171 12.09 15.55 -9.83
N GLN A 172 11.13 14.91 -10.50
CA GLN A 172 10.07 14.13 -9.84
C GLN A 172 10.69 12.99 -9.02
N PHE A 173 11.62 12.25 -9.60
CA PHE A 173 12.30 11.15 -8.93
C PHE A 173 13.12 11.64 -7.74
N GLU A 174 13.84 12.77 -7.86
CA GLU A 174 14.56 13.39 -6.74
C GLU A 174 13.63 13.72 -5.56
N ILE A 175 12.43 14.24 -5.81
CA ILE A 175 11.44 14.51 -4.77
C ILE A 175 10.94 13.20 -4.14
N ILE A 176 10.61 12.19 -4.96
CA ILE A 176 10.15 10.88 -4.48
C ILE A 176 11.17 10.24 -3.54
N GLU A 177 12.45 10.25 -3.91
CA GLU A 177 13.53 9.72 -3.09
C GLU A 177 13.79 10.60 -1.84
N GLY A 178 13.79 11.91 -2.02
CA GLY A 178 14.01 12.86 -0.91
C GLY A 178 12.95 12.77 0.18
N GLU A 179 11.71 12.46 -0.18
CA GLU A 179 10.61 12.21 0.77
C GLU A 179 10.63 10.78 1.33
N GLY A 180 11.52 9.93 0.86
CA GLY A 180 11.59 8.51 1.23
C GLY A 180 10.31 7.76 0.90
N ALA A 181 9.68 8.08 -0.23
CA ALA A 181 8.39 7.51 -0.60
C ALA A 181 8.52 6.02 -0.95
N GLU A 182 7.71 5.21 -0.29
CA GLU A 182 7.59 3.76 -0.51
C GLU A 182 6.54 3.45 -1.57
N LEU A 183 5.59 4.37 -1.80
CA LEU A 183 4.52 4.23 -2.78
C LEU A 183 4.35 5.53 -3.58
N VAL A 184 4.17 5.40 -4.89
CA VAL A 184 3.78 6.50 -5.78
C VAL A 184 2.42 6.17 -6.39
N VAL A 185 1.44 7.06 -6.20
CA VAL A 185 0.10 6.91 -6.77
C VAL A 185 -0.10 7.92 -7.89
N LEU A 186 -0.26 7.42 -9.11
CA LEU A 186 -0.62 8.21 -10.27
C LEU A 186 -2.14 8.45 -10.26
N ALA A 187 -2.57 9.51 -9.56
CA ALA A 187 -3.97 9.88 -9.39
C ALA A 187 -4.46 10.70 -10.59
N ARG A 188 -4.74 10.06 -11.72
CA ARG A 188 -5.04 10.72 -13.00
C ARG A 188 -3.86 11.58 -13.50
N TYR A 189 -2.65 11.07 -13.34
CA TYR A 189 -1.46 11.70 -13.93
C TYR A 189 -1.37 11.38 -15.41
N MET A 190 -1.79 12.32 -16.27
CA MET A 190 -2.00 12.12 -17.70
C MET A 190 -0.73 12.27 -18.53
N GLN A 191 0.42 11.87 -17.98
CA GLN A 191 1.70 11.84 -18.68
C GLN A 191 2.18 10.38 -18.77
N ILE A 192 2.64 9.98 -19.94
CA ILE A 192 3.29 8.67 -20.13
C ILE A 192 4.67 8.77 -19.49
N LEU A 193 4.96 7.91 -18.52
CA LEU A 193 6.28 7.83 -17.90
C LEU A 193 7.31 7.25 -18.89
N SER A 194 8.57 7.69 -18.79
CA SER A 194 9.66 7.08 -19.52
C SER A 194 9.96 5.67 -19.00
N LEU A 195 10.63 4.86 -19.81
CA LEU A 195 11.05 3.52 -19.41
C LEU A 195 11.98 3.58 -18.18
N ASP A 196 12.88 4.56 -18.13
CA ASP A 196 13.78 4.78 -16.99
C ASP A 196 13.02 5.04 -15.69
N LEU A 197 12.04 5.94 -15.71
CA LEU A 197 11.22 6.23 -14.52
C LEU A 197 10.34 5.02 -14.13
N CYS A 198 9.78 4.29 -15.10
CA CYS A 198 9.04 3.06 -14.84
C CYS A 198 9.91 2.00 -14.16
N GLN A 199 11.16 1.82 -14.59
CA GLN A 199 12.09 0.88 -13.97
C GLN A 199 12.45 1.29 -12.53
N LYS A 200 12.69 2.58 -12.29
CA LYS A 200 12.98 3.13 -10.96
C LYS A 200 11.81 2.99 -9.99
N LEU A 201 10.58 3.03 -10.50
CA LEU A 201 9.35 2.91 -9.71
C LEU A 201 8.76 1.49 -9.73
N ALA A 202 9.46 0.51 -10.29
CA ALA A 202 8.96 -0.86 -10.38
C ALA A 202 8.63 -1.42 -8.99
N GLY A 203 7.43 -2.00 -8.85
CA GLY A 203 6.94 -2.58 -7.60
C GLY A 203 6.42 -1.58 -6.56
N ARG A 204 6.57 -0.25 -6.80
CA ARG A 204 6.11 0.80 -5.87
C ARG A 204 5.27 1.91 -6.52
N ALA A 205 4.67 1.65 -7.66
CA ALA A 205 3.77 2.59 -8.32
C ALA A 205 2.41 1.99 -8.61
N ILE A 206 1.35 2.73 -8.35
CA ILE A 206 -0.04 2.39 -8.68
C ILE A 206 -0.60 3.47 -9.59
N ASN A 207 -1.24 3.07 -10.70
CA ASN A 207 -1.91 3.98 -11.61
C ASN A 207 -3.43 3.85 -11.49
N ILE A 208 -4.10 4.96 -11.18
CA ILE A 208 -5.56 5.06 -11.25
C ILE A 208 -5.93 5.48 -12.66
N HIS A 209 -6.32 4.52 -13.48
CA HIS A 209 -6.67 4.74 -14.88
C HIS A 209 -8.19 4.73 -15.08
N HIS A 210 -8.71 5.56 -16.02
CA HIS A 210 -10.15 5.75 -16.24
C HIS A 210 -10.76 4.82 -17.29
N SER A 211 -9.94 4.04 -17.98
CA SER A 211 -10.38 3.12 -19.02
C SER A 211 -9.68 1.78 -18.89
N PHE A 212 -10.29 0.74 -19.44
CA PHE A 212 -9.64 -0.55 -19.59
C PHE A 212 -8.41 -0.37 -20.50
N LEU A 213 -7.28 -0.89 -20.07
CA LEU A 213 -6.13 -1.07 -20.95
C LEU A 213 -6.46 -2.19 -21.92
N PRO A 214 -6.09 -2.05 -23.20
CA PRO A 214 -6.29 -3.10 -24.18
C PRO A 214 -5.51 -4.35 -23.86
#